data_3655da53a560c9f672557f7921d98de1
#
_entry.id   3655da53a560c9f672557f7921d98de1
#
_cell.length_a   1.000
_cell.length_b   1.000
_cell.length_c   1.000
_cell.angle_alpha   90.00
_cell.angle_beta   90.00
_cell.angle_gamma   90.00
#
_symmetry.space_group_name_H-M   'P 1'
#
loop_
_entity.id
_entity.type
_entity.pdbx_description
1 polymer ?
#
loop_
_entity_poly.entity_id
_entity_poly.type
_entity_poly.pdbx_seq_one_letter_code
_entity_poly.pdbx_strand_id
1 'polypeptide(L)'
;MIQSEILLDAFTRVYESLHRTLADLTEAELVREPHPPIGWLAWRISRVMDSNVSRLSGREQLWIGDGWAARFGMAPEPADFGRSVAHTREQVRAFRASAELLLKYHDAAYERMKTYLETLNAEDLARQLDEPRYQPLPTVAVRLVSVLENVMTNEGQISYLKAYHRLGGWFPREAKDPASFR
;
A
#
# COMPACT_ATOMS: atom_id res chain seq x y z
N MET A 1 20.02 3.03 -15.63
CA MET A 1 18.72 3.15 -14.92
C MET A 1 18.93 4.09 -13.75
N ILE A 2 18.17 5.17 -13.71
CA ILE A 2 18.23 6.14 -12.60
C ILE A 2 17.66 5.46 -11.35
N GLN A 3 18.19 5.76 -10.17
CA GLN A 3 17.78 5.10 -8.91
C GLN A 3 16.27 5.23 -8.63
N SER A 4 15.66 6.36 -9.00
CA SER A 4 14.20 6.56 -8.88
C SER A 4 13.38 5.70 -9.83
N GLU A 5 13.91 5.34 -11.01
CA GLU A 5 13.25 4.43 -11.95
C GLU A 5 13.11 3.01 -11.40
N ILE A 6 14.11 2.53 -10.65
CA ILE A 6 14.05 1.21 -9.97
C ILE A 6 12.93 1.21 -8.91
N LEU A 7 12.83 2.28 -8.13
CA LEU A 7 11.77 2.43 -7.14
C LEU A 7 10.39 2.50 -7.82
N LEU A 8 10.29 3.26 -8.91
CA LEU A 8 9.05 3.36 -9.68
C LEU A 8 8.62 2.01 -10.23
N ASP A 9 9.53 1.24 -10.85
CA ASP A 9 9.23 -0.12 -11.32
C ASP A 9 8.72 -1.01 -10.18
N ALA A 10 9.35 -0.95 -9.01
CA ALA A 10 8.95 -1.75 -7.86
C ALA A 10 7.55 -1.36 -7.33
N PHE A 11 7.24 -0.07 -7.21
CA PHE A 11 5.89 0.39 -6.84
C PHE A 11 4.85 0.05 -7.91
N THR A 12 5.21 0.11 -9.19
CA THR A 12 4.34 -0.29 -10.31
C THR A 12 3.95 -1.77 -10.21
N ARG A 13 4.90 -2.63 -9.87
CA ARG A 13 4.62 -4.08 -9.66
C ARG A 13 3.64 -4.32 -8.52
N VAL A 14 3.76 -3.59 -7.42
CA VAL A 14 2.78 -3.66 -6.30
C VAL A 14 1.41 -3.18 -6.77
N TYR A 15 1.37 -2.06 -7.50
CA TYR A 15 0.14 -1.50 -8.06
C TYR A 15 -0.60 -2.52 -8.94
N GLU A 16 0.08 -3.09 -9.92
CA GLU A 16 -0.48 -4.09 -10.82
C GLU A 16 -0.90 -5.37 -10.09
N SER A 17 -0.09 -5.82 -9.10
CA SER A 17 -0.40 -7.01 -8.32
C SER A 17 -1.67 -6.82 -7.51
N LEU A 18 -1.82 -5.68 -6.83
CA LEU A 18 -3.02 -5.38 -6.05
C LEU A 18 -4.28 -5.32 -6.94
N HIS A 19 -4.18 -4.69 -8.12
CA HIS A 19 -5.27 -4.68 -9.11
C HIS A 19 -5.69 -6.09 -9.51
N ARG A 20 -4.74 -6.93 -9.92
CA ARG A 20 -5.02 -8.34 -10.27
C ARG A 20 -5.64 -9.11 -9.10
N THR A 21 -5.16 -8.85 -7.89
CA THR A 21 -5.61 -9.60 -6.71
C THR A 21 -7.02 -9.20 -6.28
N LEU A 22 -7.37 -7.91 -6.35
CA LEU A 22 -8.69 -7.43 -5.92
C LEU A 22 -9.79 -7.56 -7.00
N ALA A 23 -9.42 -7.67 -8.28
CA ALA A 23 -10.36 -7.57 -9.41
C ALA A 23 -11.54 -8.55 -9.36
N ASP A 24 -11.37 -9.71 -8.75
CA ASP A 24 -12.37 -10.78 -8.70
C ASP A 24 -12.78 -11.16 -7.26
N LEU A 25 -12.41 -10.34 -6.26
CA LEU A 25 -12.81 -10.58 -4.88
C LEU A 25 -14.22 -10.06 -4.59
N THR A 26 -14.98 -10.90 -3.92
CA THR A 26 -16.29 -10.52 -3.38
C THR A 26 -16.16 -9.73 -2.08
N GLU A 27 -17.19 -8.98 -1.70
CA GLU A 27 -17.22 -8.27 -0.41
C GLU A 27 -17.04 -9.22 0.78
N ALA A 28 -17.56 -10.43 0.71
CA ALA A 28 -17.40 -11.45 1.74
C ALA A 28 -15.93 -11.90 1.89
N GLU A 29 -15.20 -12.03 0.77
CA GLU A 29 -13.77 -12.37 0.80
C GLU A 29 -12.92 -11.22 1.35
N LEU A 30 -13.29 -9.96 1.09
CA LEU A 30 -12.57 -8.79 1.58
C LEU A 30 -12.57 -8.67 3.11
N VAL A 31 -13.58 -9.21 3.79
CA VAL A 31 -13.75 -9.12 5.25
C VAL A 31 -13.52 -10.45 5.97
N ARG A 32 -13.19 -11.51 5.23
CA ARG A 32 -13.06 -12.88 5.77
C ARG A 32 -11.84 -13.01 6.68
N GLU A 33 -12.01 -13.75 7.77
CA GLU A 33 -10.91 -14.15 8.67
C GLU A 33 -9.87 -15.05 7.96
N PRO A 34 -8.58 -15.08 8.37
CA PRO A 34 -8.06 -14.47 9.59
C PRO A 34 -7.86 -12.96 9.49
N HIS A 35 -7.69 -12.31 10.64
CA HIS A 35 -7.42 -10.87 10.71
C HIS A 35 -5.91 -10.56 10.72
N PRO A 36 -5.48 -9.45 10.09
CA PRO A 36 -6.30 -8.46 9.37
C PRO A 36 -6.84 -9.00 8.04
N PRO A 37 -8.08 -8.65 7.66
CA PRO A 37 -8.68 -9.11 6.41
C PRO A 37 -8.09 -8.39 5.19
N ILE A 38 -8.28 -8.99 4.01
CA ILE A 38 -7.76 -8.47 2.73
C ILE A 38 -8.12 -7.00 2.51
N GLY A 39 -9.39 -6.62 2.73
CA GLY A 39 -9.84 -5.25 2.51
C GLY A 39 -9.09 -4.22 3.36
N TRP A 40 -8.83 -4.54 4.63
CA TRP A 40 -8.08 -3.66 5.51
C TRP A 40 -6.60 -3.55 5.10
N LEU A 41 -5.97 -4.67 4.70
CA LEU A 41 -4.59 -4.67 4.20
C LEU A 41 -4.46 -3.83 2.92
N ALA A 42 -5.41 -3.94 1.99
CA ALA A 42 -5.43 -3.16 0.75
C ALA A 42 -5.59 -1.65 1.02
N TRP A 43 -6.50 -1.27 1.93
CA TRP A 43 -6.63 0.10 2.39
C TRP A 43 -5.31 0.62 3.00
N ARG A 44 -4.67 -0.20 3.84
CA ARG A 44 -3.43 0.18 4.52
C ARG A 44 -2.27 0.42 3.54
N ILE A 45 -2.15 -0.36 2.47
CA ILE A 45 -1.17 -0.13 1.40
C ILE A 45 -1.29 1.31 0.90
N SER A 46 -2.49 1.71 0.50
CA SER A 46 -2.77 3.04 -0.06
C SER A 46 -2.53 4.16 0.98
N ARG A 47 -2.94 3.94 2.25
CA ARG A 47 -2.70 4.89 3.35
C ARG A 47 -1.22 5.12 3.63
N VAL A 48 -0.42 4.05 3.64
CA VAL A 48 1.03 4.15 3.86
C VAL A 48 1.71 4.90 2.73
N MET A 49 1.31 4.65 1.48
CA MET A 49 1.83 5.39 0.32
C MET A 49 1.45 6.86 0.40
N ASP A 50 0.16 7.18 0.53
CA ASP A 50 -0.34 8.55 0.58
C ASP A 50 0.30 9.35 1.72
N SER A 51 0.30 8.83 2.94
CA SER A 51 0.86 9.51 4.12
C SER A 51 2.36 9.84 3.94
N ASN A 52 3.14 8.91 3.41
CA ASN A 52 4.58 9.11 3.27
C ASN A 52 4.93 10.01 2.09
N VAL A 53 4.33 9.80 0.91
CA VAL A 53 4.62 10.64 -0.26
C VAL A 53 4.14 12.08 -0.04
N SER A 54 3.01 12.28 0.61
CA SER A 54 2.51 13.62 0.93
C SER A 54 3.48 14.35 1.86
N ARG A 55 3.99 13.68 2.90
CA ARG A 55 5.00 14.24 3.79
C ARG A 55 6.32 14.56 3.07
N LEU A 56 6.81 13.64 2.22
CA LEU A 56 8.07 13.84 1.47
C LEU A 56 7.97 14.99 0.46
N SER A 57 6.81 15.17 -0.16
CA SER A 57 6.54 16.22 -1.14
C SER A 57 6.03 17.54 -0.54
N GLY A 58 5.78 17.59 0.77
CA GLY A 58 5.20 18.76 1.44
C GLY A 58 3.74 19.05 1.06
N ARG A 59 3.01 18.04 0.58
CA ARG A 59 1.60 18.18 0.18
C ARG A 59 0.67 17.61 1.25
N GLU A 60 -0.57 18.09 1.25
CA GLU A 60 -1.63 17.49 2.06
C GLU A 60 -1.93 16.06 1.57
N GLN A 61 -2.26 15.17 2.52
CA GLN A 61 -2.65 13.79 2.18
C GLN A 61 -3.96 13.79 1.39
N LEU A 62 -4.05 12.91 0.38
CA LEU A 62 -5.30 12.63 -0.34
C LEU A 62 -6.41 12.21 0.63
N TRP A 63 -6.04 11.48 1.67
CA TRP A 63 -6.93 11.05 2.73
C TRP A 63 -7.79 12.19 3.29
N ILE A 64 -7.19 13.38 3.44
CA ILE A 64 -7.83 14.57 3.98
C ILE A 64 -8.28 15.48 2.85
N GLY A 65 -7.34 16.00 2.04
CA GLY A 65 -7.59 17.03 1.05
C GLY A 65 -8.58 16.64 -0.05
N ASP A 66 -8.54 15.36 -0.49
CA ASP A 66 -9.44 14.86 -1.51
C ASP A 66 -10.67 14.12 -0.91
N GLY A 67 -10.82 14.15 0.42
CA GLY A 67 -11.99 13.61 1.12
C GLY A 67 -12.08 12.08 1.11
N TRP A 68 -10.96 11.37 0.95
CA TRP A 68 -10.97 9.90 0.97
C TRP A 68 -11.44 9.34 2.32
N ALA A 69 -11.09 9.97 3.43
CA ALA A 69 -11.57 9.57 4.75
C ALA A 69 -13.10 9.46 4.81
N ALA A 70 -13.80 10.49 4.31
CA ALA A 70 -15.26 10.51 4.28
C ALA A 70 -15.85 9.40 3.41
N ARG A 71 -15.21 9.08 2.26
CA ARG A 71 -15.66 7.99 1.37
C ARG A 71 -15.53 6.61 2.04
N PHE A 72 -14.56 6.44 2.94
CA PHE A 72 -14.41 5.22 3.75
C PHE A 72 -15.25 5.25 5.05
N GLY A 73 -16.00 6.32 5.31
CA GLY A 73 -16.74 6.50 6.56
C GLY A 73 -15.84 6.60 7.80
N MET A 74 -14.61 7.10 7.63
CA MET A 74 -13.60 7.20 8.67
C MET A 74 -13.27 8.65 9.01
N ALA A 75 -12.68 8.88 10.18
CA ALA A 75 -12.19 10.19 10.55
C ALA A 75 -11.00 10.63 9.67
N PRO A 76 -10.86 11.93 9.33
CA PRO A 76 -9.75 12.44 8.54
C PRO A 76 -8.46 12.58 9.38
N GLU A 77 -8.06 11.51 10.06
CA GLU A 77 -6.89 11.47 10.94
C GLU A 77 -5.61 11.25 10.13
N PRO A 78 -4.67 12.23 10.09
CA PRO A 78 -3.46 12.12 9.26
C PRO A 78 -2.54 10.98 9.67
N ALA A 79 -2.50 10.66 10.96
CA ALA A 79 -1.66 9.60 11.51
C ALA A 79 -2.26 8.21 11.37
N ASP A 80 -3.52 8.10 10.95
CA ASP A 80 -4.21 6.84 10.79
C ASP A 80 -3.84 6.15 9.47
N PHE A 81 -2.90 5.25 9.52
CA PHE A 81 -2.51 4.33 8.45
C PHE A 81 -2.44 2.89 8.93
N GLY A 82 -3.30 2.55 9.88
CA GLY A 82 -3.48 1.19 10.35
C GLY A 82 -2.27 0.61 11.07
N ARG A 83 -1.46 1.42 11.74
CA ARG A 83 -0.45 0.91 12.67
C ARG A 83 -1.15 0.20 13.83
N SER A 84 -0.51 -0.84 14.37
CA SER A 84 -1.02 -1.61 15.50
C SER A 84 -1.40 -0.78 16.74
N VAL A 85 -0.95 0.46 16.81
CA VAL A 85 -1.29 1.45 17.86
C VAL A 85 -2.52 2.28 17.50
N ALA A 86 -2.86 2.39 16.20
CA ALA A 86 -3.94 3.24 15.71
C ALA A 86 -5.29 2.50 15.55
N HIS A 87 -5.24 1.19 15.23
CA HIS A 87 -6.47 0.38 15.10
C HIS A 87 -6.52 -0.74 16.12
N THR A 88 -7.62 -0.80 16.87
CA THR A 88 -7.93 -1.96 17.72
C THR A 88 -8.37 -3.15 16.85
N ARG A 89 -8.39 -4.35 17.45
CA ARG A 89 -8.92 -5.54 16.76
C ARG A 89 -10.35 -5.35 16.29
N GLU A 90 -11.16 -4.66 17.09
CA GLU A 90 -12.56 -4.34 16.81
C GLU A 90 -12.67 -3.42 15.59
N GLN A 91 -11.83 -2.38 15.50
CA GLN A 91 -11.79 -1.49 14.33
C GLN A 91 -11.36 -2.22 13.07
N VAL A 92 -10.35 -3.08 13.12
CA VAL A 92 -9.93 -3.92 11.99
C VAL A 92 -11.04 -4.86 11.55
N ARG A 93 -11.75 -5.49 12.50
CA ARG A 93 -12.90 -6.37 12.21
C ARG A 93 -14.10 -5.63 11.66
N ALA A 94 -14.31 -4.39 12.08
CA ALA A 94 -15.42 -3.55 11.62
C ALA A 94 -15.15 -2.89 10.25
N PHE A 95 -13.91 -2.91 9.76
CA PHE A 95 -13.56 -2.27 8.50
C PHE A 95 -14.35 -2.87 7.32
N ARG A 96 -14.98 -2.01 6.52
CA ARG A 96 -15.74 -2.39 5.32
C ARG A 96 -15.43 -1.42 4.20
N ALA A 97 -15.11 -1.97 3.04
CA ALA A 97 -14.93 -1.20 1.81
C ALA A 97 -15.16 -2.13 0.61
N SER A 98 -15.70 -1.61 -0.48
CA SER A 98 -15.78 -2.35 -1.74
C SER A 98 -14.40 -2.43 -2.41
N ALA A 99 -14.18 -3.44 -3.26
CA ALA A 99 -12.96 -3.54 -4.08
C ALA A 99 -12.78 -2.29 -4.95
N GLU A 100 -13.87 -1.76 -5.51
CA GLU A 100 -13.85 -0.54 -6.32
C GLU A 100 -13.33 0.68 -5.55
N LEU A 101 -13.82 0.90 -4.31
CA LEU A 101 -13.37 2.01 -3.47
C LEU A 101 -11.88 1.87 -3.10
N LEU A 102 -11.46 0.64 -2.75
CA LEU A 102 -10.07 0.33 -2.44
C LEU A 102 -9.14 0.62 -3.62
N LEU A 103 -9.51 0.15 -4.82
CA LEU A 103 -8.73 0.36 -6.04
C LEU A 103 -8.67 1.84 -6.43
N LYS A 104 -9.78 2.58 -6.39
CA LYS A 104 -9.79 4.02 -6.69
C LYS A 104 -8.87 4.83 -5.76
N TYR A 105 -8.83 4.50 -4.48
CA TYR A 105 -7.91 5.16 -3.57
C TYR A 105 -6.46 4.73 -3.83
N HIS A 106 -6.23 3.47 -4.17
CA HIS A 106 -4.91 2.98 -4.55
C HIS A 106 -4.39 3.67 -5.80
N ASP A 107 -5.23 3.84 -6.83
CA ASP A 107 -4.90 4.58 -8.05
C ASP A 107 -4.43 6.00 -7.73
N ALA A 108 -5.20 6.73 -6.91
CA ALA A 108 -4.86 8.10 -6.54
C ALA A 108 -3.52 8.16 -5.75
N ALA A 109 -3.30 7.23 -4.82
CA ALA A 109 -2.07 7.17 -4.04
C ALA A 109 -0.86 6.77 -4.90
N TYR A 110 -1.04 5.83 -5.83
CA TYR A 110 0.00 5.42 -6.77
C TYR A 110 0.38 6.55 -7.74
N GLU A 111 -0.58 7.24 -8.35
CA GLU A 111 -0.30 8.35 -9.25
C GLU A 111 0.46 9.49 -8.54
N ARG A 112 0.14 9.77 -7.30
CA ARG A 112 0.89 10.72 -6.48
C ARG A 112 2.32 10.24 -6.21
N MET A 113 2.51 8.97 -5.87
CA MET A 113 3.83 8.36 -5.67
C MET A 113 4.66 8.39 -6.95
N LYS A 114 4.08 7.99 -8.08
CA LYS A 114 4.71 8.01 -9.41
C LYS A 114 5.18 9.41 -9.75
N THR A 115 4.29 10.40 -9.71
CA THR A 115 4.61 11.81 -9.98
C THR A 115 5.78 12.29 -9.11
N TYR A 116 5.78 11.94 -7.83
CA TYR A 116 6.86 12.33 -6.92
C TYR A 116 8.19 11.66 -7.31
N LEU A 117 8.20 10.35 -7.58
CA LEU A 117 9.41 9.62 -7.97
C LEU A 117 10.02 10.14 -9.27
N GLU A 118 9.19 10.55 -10.24
CA GLU A 118 9.61 11.13 -11.51
C GLU A 118 10.34 12.49 -11.36
N THR A 119 10.12 13.19 -10.25
CA THR A 119 10.81 14.46 -9.96
C THR A 119 12.15 14.30 -9.27
N LEU A 120 12.48 13.10 -8.74
CA LEU A 120 13.64 12.89 -7.89
C LEU A 120 14.92 12.64 -8.70
N ASN A 121 15.98 13.35 -8.34
CA ASN A 121 17.34 13.06 -8.75
C ASN A 121 18.15 12.39 -7.61
N ALA A 122 19.45 12.13 -7.84
CA ALA A 122 20.30 11.47 -6.87
C ALA A 122 20.53 12.30 -5.58
N GLU A 123 20.57 13.62 -5.69
CA GLU A 123 20.74 14.53 -4.55
C GLU A 123 19.47 14.54 -3.70
N ASP A 124 18.29 14.59 -4.32
CA ASP A 124 17.02 14.50 -3.63
C ASP A 124 16.90 13.19 -2.84
N LEU A 125 17.29 12.07 -3.43
CA LEU A 125 17.29 10.76 -2.79
C LEU A 125 18.25 10.68 -1.59
N ALA A 126 19.40 11.38 -1.64
CA ALA A 126 20.39 11.43 -0.57
C ALA A 126 20.03 12.43 0.54
N ARG A 127 19.07 13.33 0.32
CA ARG A 127 18.65 14.36 1.29
C ARG A 127 18.18 13.71 2.58
N GLN A 128 18.77 14.14 3.71
CA GLN A 128 18.39 13.70 5.04
C GLN A 128 17.01 14.26 5.46
N LEU A 129 16.26 13.46 6.20
CA LEU A 129 14.97 13.83 6.77
C LEU A 129 15.16 14.22 8.24
N ASP A 130 14.48 15.27 8.69
CA ASP A 130 14.42 15.67 10.09
C ASP A 130 13.56 14.71 10.90
N GLU A 131 14.12 13.57 11.25
CA GLU A 131 13.49 12.52 12.04
C GLU A 131 14.41 12.05 13.17
N PRO A 132 14.60 12.87 14.22
CA PRO A 132 15.62 12.67 15.26
C PRO A 132 15.43 11.39 16.09
N ARG A 133 14.27 10.74 16.00
CA ARG A 133 14.02 9.42 16.62
C ARG A 133 14.84 8.27 15.98
N TYR A 134 15.43 8.51 14.82
CA TYR A 134 16.30 7.53 14.13
C TYR A 134 17.74 8.00 14.13
N GLN A 135 18.68 7.07 14.35
CA GLN A 135 20.11 7.31 14.27
C GLN A 135 20.77 6.16 13.47
N PRO A 136 21.44 6.46 12.35
CA PRO A 136 21.55 7.77 11.69
C PRO A 136 20.21 8.28 11.15
N LEU A 137 20.15 9.60 10.87
CA LEU A 137 18.96 10.20 10.24
C LEU A 137 18.67 9.53 8.89
N PRO A 138 17.41 9.13 8.61
CA PRO A 138 17.08 8.52 7.35
C PRO A 138 17.14 9.52 6.20
N THR A 139 17.50 9.03 5.01
CA THR A 139 17.36 9.79 3.77
C THR A 139 15.98 9.58 3.13
N VAL A 140 15.67 10.38 2.11
CA VAL A 140 14.49 10.18 1.26
C VAL A 140 14.49 8.76 0.67
N ALA A 141 15.65 8.28 0.17
CA ALA A 141 15.78 6.92 -0.37
C ALA A 141 15.45 5.86 0.69
N VAL A 142 16.01 5.97 1.90
CA VAL A 142 15.72 5.04 3.01
C VAL A 142 14.24 5.03 3.36
N ARG A 143 13.60 6.22 3.36
CA ARG A 143 12.16 6.31 3.63
C ARG A 143 11.34 5.64 2.53
N LEU A 144 11.66 5.84 1.26
CA LEU A 144 10.97 5.21 0.13
C LEU A 144 11.13 3.68 0.15
N VAL A 145 12.33 3.17 0.48
CA VAL A 145 12.57 1.72 0.65
C VAL A 145 11.72 1.18 1.81
N SER A 146 11.61 1.89 2.95
CA SER A 146 10.73 1.48 4.06
C SER A 146 9.25 1.46 3.68
N VAL A 147 8.80 2.39 2.84
CA VAL A 147 7.43 2.37 2.30
C VAL A 147 7.24 1.18 1.38
N LEU A 148 8.17 0.94 0.47
CA LEU A 148 8.13 -0.17 -0.47
C LEU A 148 8.09 -1.52 0.26
N GLU A 149 8.97 -1.72 1.26
CA GLU A 149 8.97 -2.94 2.09
C GLU A 149 7.59 -3.17 2.72
N ASN A 150 7.01 -2.13 3.32
CA ASN A 150 5.71 -2.22 3.97
C ASN A 150 4.59 -2.60 2.99
N VAL A 151 4.53 -1.96 1.82
CA VAL A 151 3.48 -2.24 0.84
C VAL A 151 3.64 -3.62 0.22
N MET A 152 4.87 -4.07 -0.07
CA MET A 152 5.16 -5.43 -0.56
C MET A 152 4.78 -6.49 0.47
N THR A 153 5.08 -6.26 1.75
CA THR A 153 4.71 -7.17 2.84
C THR A 153 3.18 -7.32 2.94
N ASN A 154 2.44 -6.21 2.89
CA ASN A 154 0.97 -6.28 2.94
C ASN A 154 0.38 -6.92 1.67
N GLU A 155 0.94 -6.65 0.50
CA GLU A 155 0.51 -7.29 -0.77
C GLU A 155 0.74 -8.81 -0.73
N GLY A 156 1.90 -9.26 -0.25
CA GLY A 156 2.18 -10.67 -0.05
C GLY A 156 1.19 -11.35 0.91
N GLN A 157 0.79 -10.68 1.99
CA GLN A 157 -0.26 -11.17 2.89
C GLN A 157 -1.62 -11.28 2.18
N ILE A 158 -2.00 -10.28 1.37
CA ILE A 158 -3.24 -10.31 0.58
C ILE A 158 -3.24 -11.50 -0.38
N SER A 159 -2.16 -11.66 -1.15
CA SER A 159 -2.00 -12.76 -2.09
C SER A 159 -2.08 -14.13 -1.41
N TYR A 160 -1.41 -14.27 -0.25
CA TYR A 160 -1.50 -15.48 0.57
C TYR A 160 -2.91 -15.75 1.07
N LEU A 161 -3.60 -14.76 1.63
CA LEU A 161 -4.97 -14.90 2.14
C LEU A 161 -5.95 -15.27 1.04
N LYS A 162 -5.86 -14.64 -0.14
CA LYS A 162 -6.70 -15.00 -1.30
C LYS A 162 -6.51 -16.46 -1.68
N ALA A 163 -5.27 -16.92 -1.79
CA ALA A 163 -4.97 -18.32 -2.10
C ALA A 163 -5.48 -19.26 -1.00
N TYR A 164 -5.26 -18.93 0.26
CA TYR A 164 -5.75 -19.69 1.41
C TYR A 164 -7.28 -19.83 1.41
N HIS A 165 -8.00 -18.73 1.15
CA HIS A 165 -9.46 -18.75 1.11
C HIS A 165 -10.05 -19.58 -0.02
N ARG A 166 -9.38 -19.61 -1.18
CA ARG A 166 -9.89 -20.26 -2.39
C ARG A 166 -9.38 -21.70 -2.58
N LEU A 167 -8.19 -21.98 -2.08
CA LEU A 167 -7.50 -23.24 -2.34
C LEU A 167 -7.21 -24.07 -1.08
N GLY A 168 -7.55 -23.55 0.11
CA GLY A 168 -7.20 -24.19 1.38
C GLY A 168 -5.71 -24.07 1.76
N GLY A 169 -4.95 -23.27 1.02
CA GLY A 169 -3.52 -23.02 1.23
C GLY A 169 -2.87 -22.50 -0.03
N TRP A 170 -1.64 -21.98 0.11
CA TRP A 170 -0.86 -21.54 -1.04
C TRP A 170 -0.12 -22.76 -1.61
N PHE A 171 -0.64 -23.29 -2.69
CA PHE A 171 0.09 -24.25 -3.52
C PHE A 171 0.40 -23.58 -4.86
N PRO A 172 1.66 -23.57 -5.31
CA PRO A 172 1.93 -23.19 -6.68
C PRO A 172 1.11 -24.13 -7.57
N ARG A 173 0.22 -23.56 -8.40
CA ARG A 173 -0.39 -24.35 -9.47
C ARG A 173 0.76 -24.90 -10.30
N GLU A 174 0.71 -26.18 -10.66
CA GLU A 174 1.62 -26.71 -11.66
C GLU A 174 1.57 -25.75 -12.86
N ALA A 175 2.69 -25.12 -13.15
CA ALA A 175 2.77 -24.20 -14.27
C ALA A 175 2.55 -25.03 -15.53
N LYS A 176 1.36 -24.93 -16.10
CA LYS A 176 1.05 -25.57 -17.38
C LYS A 176 1.82 -24.92 -18.54
N ASP A 177 2.38 -23.75 -18.33
CA ASP A 177 3.18 -23.00 -19.30
C ASP A 177 4.29 -22.21 -18.58
N PRO A 178 5.58 -22.50 -18.85
CA PRO A 178 6.69 -21.70 -18.33
C PRO A 178 6.65 -20.21 -18.74
N ALA A 179 5.89 -19.85 -19.77
CA ALA A 179 5.72 -18.45 -20.21
C ALA A 179 4.81 -17.63 -19.28
N SER A 180 4.08 -18.26 -18.35
CA SER A 180 3.21 -17.56 -17.39
C SER A 180 3.95 -16.86 -16.26
N PHE A 181 5.28 -16.94 -16.20
CA PHE A 181 6.15 -16.28 -15.21
C PHE A 181 6.91 -15.07 -15.75
N ARG A 182 6.53 -14.56 -16.92
CA ARG A 182 7.14 -13.34 -17.49
C ARG A 182 6.28 -12.14 -17.27
#